data_ac16ecf00a8a4cd9583f07625eba9269
#
_entry.id   ac16ecf00a8a4cd9583f07625eba9269
#
_cell.length_a   1.000
_cell.length_b   1.000
_cell.length_c   1.000
_cell.angle_alpha   90.00
_cell.angle_beta   90.00
_cell.angle_gamma   90.00
#
_symmetry.space_group_name_H-M   'P 1'
#
loop_
_entity.id
_entity.type
_entity.pdbx_description
1 polymer ?
#
loop_
_entity_poly.entity_id
_entity_poly.type
_entity_poly.pdbx_seq_one_letter_code
_entity_poly.pdbx_strand_id
1 'polypeptide(L)'
;MTRFTHAFRLLCHAVLAVALLGLPAAAAPFAAYVMDARTGQPIYRQNSDTRLHPASLTKMMTLYMAFSAIERGQVRLDSKFTVSSKAANEPPSKLGLRAGQQIELRYLLRAAAIKSANDAATTIGEGLAGSEQAFTQQMTQMARALGMNNSQFRNAHGLTTEGHYSTAHDMSVLGRHLFYDFPQYYNLFSRRSADAGIAQVASTNRRFLDAYAGADGIKTGYTRAAGFNL
;
A
#
# COMPACT_ATOMS: atom_id res chain seq x y z
N MET A 1 -45.29 38.04 -26.18
CA MET A 1 -44.39 37.73 -25.04
C MET A 1 -44.26 36.23 -24.75
N THR A 2 -45.18 35.38 -25.12
CA THR A 2 -45.16 33.91 -24.76
C THR A 2 -44.13 33.04 -25.49
N ARG A 3 -43.75 33.38 -26.72
CA ARG A 3 -42.77 32.59 -27.49
C ARG A 3 -41.32 32.73 -27.00
N PHE A 4 -40.93 33.88 -26.49
CA PHE A 4 -39.57 34.10 -25.94
C PHE A 4 -39.35 33.33 -24.63
N THR A 5 -40.35 33.22 -23.77
CA THR A 5 -40.25 32.47 -22.54
C THR A 5 -40.16 30.96 -22.75
N HIS A 6 -40.80 30.43 -23.81
CA HIS A 6 -40.70 29.01 -24.15
C HIS A 6 -39.32 28.65 -24.71
N ALA A 7 -38.77 29.48 -25.61
CA ALA A 7 -37.42 29.27 -26.16
C ALA A 7 -36.34 29.35 -25.08
N PHE A 8 -36.47 30.29 -24.14
CA PHE A 8 -35.51 30.39 -23.00
C PHE A 8 -35.60 29.18 -22.07
N ARG A 9 -36.80 28.69 -21.77
CA ARG A 9 -36.99 27.47 -20.95
C ARG A 9 -36.38 26.23 -21.62
N LEU A 10 -36.61 26.05 -22.92
CA LEU A 10 -36.03 24.94 -23.68
C LEU A 10 -34.49 25.00 -23.69
N LEU A 11 -33.93 26.19 -23.85
CA LEU A 11 -32.48 26.39 -23.80
C LEU A 11 -31.89 26.04 -22.41
N CYS A 12 -32.55 26.47 -21.33
CA CYS A 12 -32.14 26.14 -19.98
C CYS A 12 -32.22 24.64 -19.68
N HIS A 13 -33.25 23.94 -20.18
CA HIS A 13 -33.36 22.49 -20.05
C HIS A 13 -32.30 21.75 -20.88
N ALA A 14 -31.99 22.24 -22.07
CA ALA A 14 -30.93 21.66 -22.90
C ALA A 14 -29.55 21.84 -22.27
N VAL A 15 -29.24 23.01 -21.71
CA VAL A 15 -27.99 23.28 -20.98
C VAL A 15 -27.91 22.42 -19.73
N LEU A 16 -29.00 22.27 -18.98
CA LEU A 16 -29.05 21.42 -17.78
C LEU A 16 -28.89 19.94 -18.15
N ALA A 17 -29.49 19.48 -19.25
CA ALA A 17 -29.31 18.11 -19.75
C ALA A 17 -27.87 17.82 -20.20
N VAL A 18 -27.21 18.79 -20.84
CA VAL A 18 -25.78 18.67 -21.21
C VAL A 18 -24.87 18.69 -19.98
N ALA A 19 -25.21 19.48 -18.95
CA ALA A 19 -24.46 19.51 -17.69
C ALA A 19 -24.62 18.21 -16.86
N LEU A 20 -25.72 17.47 -17.07
CA LEU A 20 -25.99 16.17 -16.45
C LEU A 20 -25.36 15.00 -17.23
N LEU A 21 -24.83 15.21 -18.43
CA LEU A 21 -23.94 14.27 -19.09
C LEU A 21 -22.59 14.30 -18.38
N GLY A 22 -22.56 13.65 -17.21
CA GLY A 22 -21.35 13.54 -16.40
C GLY A 22 -20.17 13.06 -17.26
N LEU A 23 -19.04 13.74 -17.12
CA LEU A 23 -17.78 13.26 -17.69
C LEU A 23 -17.63 11.78 -17.30
N PRO A 24 -17.32 10.89 -18.26
CA PRO A 24 -17.11 9.50 -17.92
C PRO A 24 -16.04 9.44 -16.82
N ALA A 25 -16.40 8.90 -15.65
CA ALA A 25 -15.43 8.61 -14.63
C ALA A 25 -14.44 7.62 -15.24
N ALA A 26 -13.25 8.08 -15.58
CA ALA A 26 -12.22 7.20 -16.10
C ALA A 26 -11.97 6.13 -15.02
N ALA A 27 -12.31 4.89 -15.33
CA ALA A 27 -11.98 3.76 -14.46
C ALA A 27 -10.46 3.75 -14.27
N ALA A 28 -10.00 3.43 -13.05
CA ALA A 28 -8.58 3.27 -12.80
C ALA A 28 -8.01 2.26 -13.82
N PRO A 29 -6.88 2.57 -14.48
CA PRO A 29 -6.34 1.72 -15.53
C PRO A 29 -5.99 0.35 -14.95
N PHE A 30 -6.39 -0.72 -15.65
CA PHE A 30 -6.08 -2.09 -15.25
C PHE A 30 -4.64 -2.43 -15.62
N ALA A 31 -3.88 -2.97 -14.66
CA ALA A 31 -2.56 -3.54 -14.87
C ALA A 31 -2.42 -4.87 -14.12
N ALA A 32 -1.77 -5.85 -14.74
CA ALA A 32 -1.55 -7.16 -14.13
C ALA A 32 -0.20 -7.75 -14.55
N TYR A 33 0.42 -8.47 -13.62
CA TYR A 33 1.62 -9.25 -13.86
C TYR A 33 1.58 -10.53 -13.02
N VAL A 34 1.79 -11.67 -13.67
CA VAL A 34 1.91 -12.98 -13.03
C VAL A 34 3.22 -13.60 -13.44
N MET A 35 3.99 -14.07 -12.46
CA MET A 35 5.27 -14.74 -12.71
C MET A 35 5.35 -16.11 -12.04
N ASP A 36 6.13 -17.00 -12.62
CA ASP A 36 6.64 -18.17 -11.88
C ASP A 36 7.65 -17.66 -10.84
N ALA A 37 7.34 -17.81 -9.57
CA ALA A 37 8.19 -17.29 -8.51
C ALA A 37 9.59 -17.93 -8.45
N ARG A 38 9.74 -19.19 -8.90
CA ARG A 38 11.04 -19.88 -8.91
C ARG A 38 11.97 -19.31 -9.97
N THR A 39 11.46 -19.12 -11.18
CA THR A 39 12.27 -18.68 -12.34
C THR A 39 12.26 -17.17 -12.55
N GLY A 40 11.26 -16.46 -12.01
CA GLY A 40 11.01 -15.04 -12.28
C GLY A 40 10.41 -14.79 -13.67
N GLN A 41 10.12 -15.85 -14.45
CA GLN A 41 9.58 -15.70 -15.81
C GLN A 41 8.12 -15.28 -15.78
N PRO A 42 7.71 -14.34 -16.66
CA PRO A 42 6.33 -13.92 -16.75
C PRO A 42 5.44 -15.03 -17.34
N ILE A 43 4.31 -15.30 -16.68
CA ILE A 43 3.24 -16.17 -17.16
C ILE A 43 2.15 -15.35 -17.83
N TYR A 44 1.84 -14.16 -17.28
CA TYR A 44 0.86 -13.23 -17.82
C TYR A 44 1.28 -11.80 -17.53
N ARG A 45 1.02 -10.91 -18.48
CA ARG A 45 1.25 -9.47 -18.33
C ARG A 45 0.24 -8.66 -19.14
N GLN A 46 -0.27 -7.62 -18.51
CA GLN A 46 -1.11 -6.60 -19.18
C GLN A 46 -0.81 -5.25 -18.54
N ASN A 47 -0.40 -4.27 -19.33
CA ASN A 47 -0.01 -2.94 -18.85
C ASN A 47 0.97 -2.97 -17.65
N SER A 48 1.78 -4.03 -17.57
CA SER A 48 2.56 -4.40 -16.37
C SER A 48 3.54 -3.34 -15.92
N ASP A 49 4.01 -2.49 -16.84
CA ASP A 49 5.01 -1.45 -16.58
C ASP A 49 4.40 -0.04 -16.55
N THR A 50 3.08 0.06 -16.59
CA THR A 50 2.36 1.33 -16.40
C THR A 50 2.52 1.79 -14.95
N ARG A 51 2.96 3.04 -14.75
CA ARG A 51 3.10 3.65 -13.43
C ARG A 51 1.73 4.00 -12.87
N LEU A 52 1.37 3.36 -11.77
CA LEU A 52 0.10 3.52 -11.07
C LEU A 52 0.35 3.77 -9.58
N HIS A 53 -0.68 4.21 -8.88
CA HIS A 53 -0.62 4.32 -7.43
C HIS A 53 -0.71 2.93 -6.78
N PRO A 54 0.29 2.49 -6.01
CA PRO A 54 0.32 1.15 -5.42
C PRO A 54 -0.61 1.00 -4.21
N ALA A 55 -1.20 2.07 -3.72
CA ALA A 55 -1.96 2.07 -2.47
C ALA A 55 -1.18 1.34 -1.35
N SER A 56 -1.86 0.55 -0.52
CA SER A 56 -1.23 -0.13 0.61
C SER A 56 -0.27 -1.27 0.24
N LEU A 57 -0.09 -1.60 -1.06
CA LEU A 57 0.99 -2.47 -1.48
C LEU A 57 2.37 -1.85 -1.15
N THR A 58 2.45 -0.52 -1.03
CA THR A 58 3.62 0.21 -0.53
C THR A 58 4.19 -0.38 0.76
N LYS A 59 3.30 -0.87 1.67
CA LYS A 59 3.73 -1.47 2.94
C LYS A 59 4.55 -2.75 2.76
N MET A 60 4.49 -3.39 1.59
CA MET A 60 5.40 -4.50 1.27
C MET A 60 6.87 -4.02 1.31
N MET A 61 7.16 -2.84 0.74
CA MET A 61 8.50 -2.24 0.81
C MET A 61 8.86 -1.82 2.25
N THR A 62 7.93 -1.22 2.98
CA THR A 62 8.16 -0.88 4.40
C THR A 62 8.52 -2.10 5.24
N LEU A 63 7.81 -3.21 5.03
CA LEU A 63 8.08 -4.48 5.71
C LEU A 63 9.39 -5.12 5.24
N TYR A 64 9.68 -5.08 3.94
CA TYR A 64 10.96 -5.56 3.39
C TYR A 64 12.15 -4.86 4.05
N MET A 65 12.10 -3.54 4.16
CA MET A 65 13.16 -2.75 4.79
C MET A 65 13.28 -3.05 6.30
N ALA A 66 12.15 -3.25 6.99
CA ALA A 66 12.17 -3.62 8.40
C ALA A 66 12.77 -5.01 8.61
N PHE A 67 12.42 -6.01 7.79
CA PHE A 67 13.02 -7.35 7.83
C PHE A 67 14.51 -7.29 7.51
N SER A 68 14.91 -6.51 6.51
CA SER A 68 16.31 -6.28 6.17
C SER A 68 17.11 -5.65 7.33
N ALA A 69 16.51 -4.71 8.06
CA ALA A 69 17.14 -4.08 9.22
C ALA A 69 17.29 -5.07 10.39
N ILE A 70 16.33 -5.98 10.58
CA ILE A 70 16.41 -7.05 11.59
C ILE A 70 17.55 -8.04 11.23
N GLU A 71 17.60 -8.52 9.98
CA GLU A 71 18.63 -9.46 9.53
C GLU A 71 20.05 -8.88 9.61
N ARG A 72 20.19 -7.55 9.42
CA ARG A 72 21.47 -6.86 9.62
C ARG A 72 21.80 -6.56 11.08
N GLY A 73 20.95 -6.95 12.03
CA GLY A 73 21.15 -6.68 13.45
C GLY A 73 21.02 -5.20 13.86
N GLN A 74 20.50 -4.34 12.98
CA GLN A 74 20.30 -2.91 13.27
C GLN A 74 19.18 -2.67 14.29
N VAL A 75 18.15 -3.49 14.22
CA VAL A 75 17.02 -3.52 15.15
C VAL A 75 16.63 -4.96 15.45
N ARG A 76 15.82 -5.16 16.48
CA ARG A 76 15.29 -6.48 16.88
C ARG A 76 13.77 -6.41 16.94
N LEU A 77 13.12 -7.57 16.97
CA LEU A 77 11.66 -7.65 17.10
C LEU A 77 11.12 -6.99 18.39
N ASP A 78 11.92 -6.97 19.44
CA ASP A 78 11.62 -6.35 20.74
C ASP A 78 12.12 -4.88 20.84
N SER A 79 12.78 -4.35 19.81
CA SER A 79 13.17 -2.94 19.77
C SER A 79 11.93 -2.05 19.87
N LYS A 80 11.95 -1.09 20.78
CA LYS A 80 10.85 -0.15 20.99
C LYS A 80 10.99 1.06 20.09
N PHE A 81 9.95 1.38 19.37
CA PHE A 81 9.84 2.56 18.51
C PHE A 81 8.89 3.57 19.15
N THR A 82 9.27 4.84 19.14
CA THR A 82 8.43 5.93 19.63
C THR A 82 7.52 6.43 18.52
N VAL A 83 6.23 6.49 18.80
CA VAL A 83 5.21 6.97 17.87
C VAL A 83 5.24 8.50 17.81
N SER A 84 5.46 9.07 16.64
CA SER A 84 5.40 10.51 16.44
C SER A 84 3.95 11.04 16.41
N SER A 85 3.78 12.35 16.57
CA SER A 85 2.49 13.00 16.35
C SER A 85 2.00 12.81 14.91
N LYS A 86 2.91 12.78 13.92
CA LYS A 86 2.59 12.49 12.53
C LYS A 86 2.01 11.08 12.38
N ALA A 87 2.71 10.07 12.85
CA ALA A 87 2.26 8.68 12.79
C ALA A 87 0.90 8.48 13.48
N ALA A 88 0.70 9.04 14.68
CA ALA A 88 -0.56 8.95 15.41
C ALA A 88 -1.74 9.59 14.67
N ASN A 89 -1.49 10.60 13.84
CA ASN A 89 -2.51 11.32 13.06
C ASN A 89 -2.71 10.79 11.64
N GLU A 90 -2.02 9.71 11.23
CA GLU A 90 -2.23 9.13 9.91
C GLU A 90 -3.72 8.78 9.69
N PRO A 91 -4.23 8.95 8.45
CA PRO A 91 -5.58 8.53 8.11
C PRO A 91 -5.78 7.01 8.24
N PRO A 92 -7.01 6.51 8.42
CA PRO A 92 -7.30 5.08 8.45
C PRO A 92 -6.85 4.33 7.16
N SER A 93 -6.48 3.02 7.26
CA SER A 93 -6.53 2.10 8.40
C SER A 93 -5.43 2.38 9.44
N LYS A 94 -5.75 2.24 10.71
CA LYS A 94 -4.82 2.49 11.83
C LYS A 94 -4.90 1.39 12.88
N LEU A 95 -3.81 1.18 13.62
CA LEU A 95 -3.81 0.42 14.86
C LEU A 95 -4.42 1.24 16.02
N GLY A 96 -4.29 2.58 15.97
CA GLY A 96 -4.73 3.51 17.02
C GLY A 96 -3.61 3.88 17.97
N LEU A 97 -2.40 4.02 17.45
CA LEU A 97 -1.24 4.45 18.21
C LEU A 97 -1.36 5.90 18.68
N ARG A 98 -0.74 6.21 19.82
CA ARG A 98 -0.76 7.56 20.41
C ARG A 98 0.63 8.20 20.34
N ALA A 99 0.70 9.49 20.10
CA ALA A 99 1.96 10.24 20.12
C ALA A 99 2.70 10.05 21.46
N GLY A 100 4.01 9.82 21.40
CA GLY A 100 4.86 9.53 22.53
C GLY A 100 4.80 8.08 23.04
N GLN A 101 3.86 7.27 22.55
CA GLN A 101 3.78 5.86 22.91
C GLN A 101 5.01 5.11 22.40
N GLN A 102 5.54 4.21 23.23
CA GLN A 102 6.55 3.24 22.81
C GLN A 102 5.90 1.89 22.53
N ILE A 103 6.26 1.26 21.39
CA ILE A 103 5.73 -0.02 20.97
C ILE A 103 6.83 -0.85 20.31
N GLU A 104 6.84 -2.16 20.57
CA GLU A 104 7.82 -3.05 19.99
C GLU A 104 7.60 -3.24 18.48
N LEU A 105 8.69 -3.36 17.72
CA LEU A 105 8.68 -3.53 16.27
C LEU A 105 7.81 -4.72 15.83
N ARG A 106 7.81 -5.83 16.57
CA ARG A 106 6.97 -7.01 16.25
C ARG A 106 5.48 -6.68 16.12
N TYR A 107 4.96 -5.77 16.91
CA TYR A 107 3.56 -5.36 16.89
C TYR A 107 3.27 -4.41 15.73
N LEU A 108 4.20 -3.52 15.43
CA LEU A 108 4.13 -2.64 14.26
C LEU A 108 4.11 -3.45 12.95
N LEU A 109 4.99 -4.47 12.83
CA LEU A 109 5.03 -5.37 11.68
C LEU A 109 3.68 -6.09 11.47
N ARG A 110 3.10 -6.64 12.55
CA ARG A 110 1.79 -7.30 12.51
C ARG A 110 0.67 -6.33 12.12
N ALA A 111 0.67 -5.13 12.66
CA ALA A 111 -0.32 -4.11 12.33
C ALA A 111 -0.21 -3.65 10.88
N ALA A 112 1.00 -3.43 10.36
CA ALA A 112 1.23 -3.01 8.97
C ALA A 112 0.89 -4.12 7.96
N ALA A 113 1.28 -5.36 8.23
CA ALA A 113 1.07 -6.49 7.32
C ALA A 113 -0.40 -6.95 7.30
N ILE A 114 -1.00 -7.13 8.49
CA ILE A 114 -2.30 -7.81 8.65
C ILE A 114 -3.45 -6.81 8.55
N LYS A 115 -3.43 -5.75 9.37
CA LYS A 115 -4.46 -4.70 9.39
C LYS A 115 -4.24 -3.61 8.34
N SER A 116 -3.07 -3.57 7.71
CA SER A 116 -2.69 -2.49 6.81
C SER A 116 -2.61 -1.11 7.50
N ALA A 117 -2.19 -1.06 8.76
CA ALA A 117 -2.18 0.13 9.60
C ALA A 117 -1.17 1.18 9.12
N ASN A 118 -1.64 2.40 8.84
CA ASN A 118 -0.83 3.50 8.34
C ASN A 118 0.09 4.06 9.44
N ASP A 119 -0.45 4.27 10.64
CA ASP A 119 0.29 4.72 11.82
C ASP A 119 1.47 3.79 12.15
N ALA A 120 1.27 2.48 12.04
CA ALA A 120 2.33 1.51 12.23
C ALA A 120 3.41 1.61 11.13
N ALA A 121 3.02 1.78 9.86
CA ALA A 121 3.96 1.90 8.75
C ALA A 121 4.81 3.17 8.87
N THR A 122 4.21 4.32 9.20
CA THR A 122 4.92 5.57 9.44
C THR A 122 5.86 5.45 10.64
N THR A 123 5.41 4.83 11.74
CA THR A 123 6.27 4.59 12.94
C THR A 123 7.47 3.71 12.59
N ILE A 124 7.29 2.67 11.77
CA ILE A 124 8.41 1.83 11.30
C ILE A 124 9.41 2.68 10.51
N GLY A 125 8.92 3.47 9.54
CA GLY A 125 9.79 4.30 8.70
C GLY A 125 10.59 5.33 9.49
N GLU A 126 9.93 6.06 10.37
CA GLU A 126 10.58 7.05 11.22
C GLU A 126 11.59 6.42 12.19
N GLY A 127 11.23 5.26 12.77
CA GLY A 127 12.11 4.55 13.69
C GLY A 127 13.35 3.96 13.03
N LEU A 128 13.28 3.56 11.76
CA LEU A 128 14.42 3.01 11.01
C LEU A 128 15.33 4.09 10.42
N ALA A 129 14.78 5.23 10.01
CA ALA A 129 15.53 6.25 9.25
C ALA A 129 15.55 7.64 9.90
N GLY A 130 14.98 7.80 11.09
CA GLY A 130 14.90 9.06 11.83
C GLY A 130 13.78 9.99 11.31
N SER A 131 13.33 9.82 10.06
CA SER A 131 12.19 10.54 9.50
C SER A 131 11.56 9.75 8.36
N GLU A 132 10.27 9.99 8.09
CA GLU A 132 9.61 9.35 6.93
C GLU A 132 10.22 9.82 5.61
N GLN A 133 10.67 11.07 5.51
CA GLN A 133 11.34 11.58 4.31
C GLN A 133 12.63 10.80 4.01
N ALA A 134 13.50 10.62 5.00
CA ALA A 134 14.71 9.83 4.85
C ALA A 134 14.37 8.37 4.51
N PHE A 135 13.34 7.81 5.16
CA PHE A 135 12.89 6.46 4.90
C PHE A 135 12.42 6.26 3.45
N THR A 136 11.63 7.17 2.90
CA THR A 136 11.12 7.06 1.53
C THR A 136 12.20 7.22 0.47
N GLN A 137 13.25 7.97 0.75
CA GLN A 137 14.46 8.01 -0.09
C GLN A 137 15.15 6.64 -0.09
N GLN A 138 15.32 6.03 1.09
CA GLN A 138 15.89 4.68 1.22
C GLN A 138 14.98 3.61 0.58
N MET A 139 13.65 3.70 0.71
CA MET A 139 12.70 2.82 0.01
C MET A 139 12.90 2.88 -1.51
N THR A 140 13.07 4.08 -2.07
CA THR A 140 13.26 4.26 -3.51
C THR A 140 14.62 3.74 -3.97
N GLN A 141 15.67 3.89 -3.17
CA GLN A 141 16.99 3.31 -3.43
C GLN A 141 16.94 1.78 -3.37
N MET A 142 16.28 1.24 -2.35
CA MET A 142 16.07 -0.22 -2.21
C MET A 142 15.29 -0.78 -3.40
N ALA A 143 14.23 -0.10 -3.86
CA ALA A 143 13.47 -0.51 -5.03
C ALA A 143 14.38 -0.69 -6.26
N ARG A 144 15.25 0.27 -6.53
CA ARG A 144 16.22 0.18 -7.63
C ARG A 144 17.19 -0.99 -7.45
N ALA A 145 17.68 -1.20 -6.23
CA ALA A 145 18.57 -2.33 -5.91
C ALA A 145 17.89 -3.70 -6.13
N LEU A 146 16.57 -3.77 -5.96
CA LEU A 146 15.76 -4.97 -6.22
C LEU A 146 15.31 -5.11 -7.68
N GLY A 147 15.66 -4.16 -8.57
CA GLY A 147 15.24 -4.17 -9.97
C GLY A 147 13.88 -3.51 -10.23
N MET A 148 13.27 -2.85 -9.23
CA MET A 148 12.01 -2.11 -9.36
C MET A 148 12.25 -0.72 -9.97
N ASN A 149 12.59 -0.66 -11.24
CA ASN A 149 13.09 0.55 -11.88
C ASN A 149 11.99 1.61 -12.17
N ASN A 150 10.73 1.23 -12.09
CA ASN A 150 9.58 2.09 -12.29
C ASN A 150 8.82 2.42 -11.00
N SER A 151 9.51 2.39 -9.85
CA SER A 151 8.91 2.65 -8.54
C SER A 151 9.56 3.85 -7.85
N GLN A 152 8.74 4.66 -7.21
CA GLN A 152 9.14 5.78 -6.36
C GLN A 152 8.20 5.89 -5.17
N PHE A 153 8.78 6.01 -3.99
CA PHE A 153 8.04 6.10 -2.74
C PHE A 153 8.11 7.50 -2.14
N ARG A 154 7.00 8.00 -1.59
CA ARG A 154 6.86 9.32 -0.95
C ARG A 154 6.30 9.22 0.48
N ASN A 155 5.76 8.07 0.86
CA ASN A 155 5.35 7.75 2.22
C ASN A 155 5.51 6.25 2.48
N ALA A 156 5.43 5.85 3.74
CA ALA A 156 5.62 4.46 4.17
C ALA A 156 4.36 3.58 4.02
N HIS A 157 3.19 4.19 3.76
CA HIS A 157 1.89 3.53 3.89
C HIS A 157 1.09 3.40 2.59
N GLY A 158 1.35 4.24 1.58
CA GLY A 158 0.74 4.16 0.26
C GLY A 158 -0.51 5.01 0.05
N LEU A 159 -0.79 5.98 0.92
CA LEU A 159 -1.79 7.00 0.59
C LEU A 159 -1.33 7.81 -0.62
N THR A 160 -2.29 8.16 -1.48
CA THR A 160 -2.01 8.84 -2.74
C THR A 160 -1.30 10.17 -2.51
N THR A 161 -0.13 10.32 -3.12
CA THR A 161 0.73 11.51 -3.04
C THR A 161 1.39 11.68 -4.39
N GLU A 162 1.60 12.91 -4.84
CA GLU A 162 2.31 13.21 -6.07
C GLU A 162 3.71 12.58 -6.06
N GLY A 163 4.09 11.96 -7.18
CA GLY A 163 5.36 11.25 -7.31
C GLY A 163 5.45 9.93 -6.57
N HIS A 164 4.35 9.41 -5.96
CA HIS A 164 4.29 8.09 -5.36
C HIS A 164 3.66 7.11 -6.35
N TYR A 165 4.47 6.25 -6.95
CA TYR A 165 4.02 5.29 -7.97
C TYR A 165 4.83 4.00 -7.95
N SER A 166 4.27 2.97 -8.56
CA SER A 166 4.91 1.70 -8.86
C SER A 166 4.24 1.07 -10.09
N THR A 167 4.60 -0.16 -10.42
CA THR A 167 4.02 -0.94 -11.51
C THR A 167 3.61 -2.34 -11.01
N ALA A 168 2.73 -3.02 -11.74
CA ALA A 168 2.36 -4.40 -11.41
C ALA A 168 3.59 -5.33 -11.46
N HIS A 169 4.49 -5.12 -12.43
CA HIS A 169 5.75 -5.83 -12.53
C HIS A 169 6.64 -5.59 -11.29
N ASP A 170 6.93 -4.34 -10.95
CA ASP A 170 7.80 -4.01 -9.81
C ASP A 170 7.25 -4.55 -8.49
N MET A 171 5.92 -4.47 -8.27
CA MET A 171 5.30 -5.02 -7.07
C MET A 171 5.41 -6.56 -7.01
N SER A 172 5.35 -7.24 -8.14
CA SER A 172 5.56 -8.69 -8.21
C SER A 172 7.02 -9.08 -7.94
N VAL A 173 7.98 -8.27 -8.42
CA VAL A 173 9.41 -8.42 -8.09
C VAL A 173 9.60 -8.29 -6.58
N LEU A 174 9.01 -7.27 -5.95
CA LEU A 174 9.08 -7.10 -4.50
C LEU A 174 8.44 -8.27 -3.73
N GLY A 175 7.31 -8.78 -4.23
CA GLY A 175 6.65 -9.95 -3.64
C GLY A 175 7.56 -11.18 -3.66
N ARG A 176 8.24 -11.40 -4.79
CA ARG A 176 9.21 -12.48 -4.93
C ARG A 176 10.40 -12.33 -3.97
N HIS A 177 10.94 -11.12 -3.82
CA HIS A 177 12.00 -10.84 -2.86
C HIS A 177 11.54 -11.05 -1.41
N LEU A 178 10.33 -10.64 -1.03
CA LEU A 178 9.79 -10.91 0.31
C LEU A 178 9.73 -12.41 0.62
N PHE A 179 9.38 -13.22 -0.38
CA PHE A 179 9.28 -14.68 -0.22
C PHE A 179 10.66 -15.34 -0.06
N TYR A 180 11.64 -14.98 -0.90
CA TYR A 180 12.93 -15.66 -0.93
C TYR A 180 13.94 -15.09 0.06
N ASP A 181 13.95 -13.77 0.27
CA ASP A 181 14.95 -13.12 1.13
C ASP A 181 14.55 -13.24 2.62
N PHE A 182 13.24 -13.35 2.91
CA PHE A 182 12.73 -13.36 4.29
C PHE A 182 11.68 -14.45 4.54
N PRO A 183 11.97 -15.74 4.24
CA PRO A 183 11.01 -16.83 4.39
C PRO A 183 10.51 -16.98 5.83
N GLN A 184 11.34 -16.65 6.83
CA GLN A 184 10.99 -16.72 8.26
C GLN A 184 9.90 -15.71 8.68
N TYR A 185 9.71 -14.62 7.93
CA TYR A 185 8.69 -13.59 8.18
C TYR A 185 7.50 -13.67 7.22
N TYR A 186 7.63 -14.40 6.11
CA TYR A 186 6.64 -14.42 5.03
C TYR A 186 5.27 -14.93 5.49
N ASN A 187 5.22 -15.88 6.47
CA ASN A 187 3.98 -16.37 7.05
C ASN A 187 3.09 -15.27 7.68
N LEU A 188 3.64 -14.08 7.89
CA LEU A 188 2.88 -12.94 8.41
C LEU A 188 1.75 -12.52 7.47
N PHE A 189 1.94 -12.68 6.16
CA PHE A 189 0.99 -12.26 5.13
C PHE A 189 -0.22 -13.21 4.99
N SER A 190 -0.11 -14.46 5.43
CA SER A 190 -1.19 -15.45 5.41
C SER A 190 -2.05 -15.45 6.67
N ARG A 191 -1.66 -14.73 7.73
CA ARG A 191 -2.39 -14.70 9.00
C ARG A 191 -3.74 -14.02 8.86
N ARG A 192 -4.79 -14.67 9.40
CA ARG A 192 -6.16 -14.11 9.45
C ARG A 192 -6.33 -13.08 10.56
N SER A 193 -5.55 -13.21 11.61
CA SER A 193 -5.52 -12.28 12.75
C SER A 193 -4.20 -12.36 13.49
N ALA A 194 -3.90 -11.37 14.31
CA ALA A 194 -2.77 -11.40 15.25
C ALA A 194 -2.98 -10.41 16.39
N ASP A 195 -2.31 -10.67 17.50
CA ASP A 195 -2.09 -9.68 18.53
C ASP A 195 -1.08 -8.63 18.05
N ALA A 196 -1.46 -7.36 18.09
CA ALA A 196 -0.62 -6.21 17.75
C ALA A 196 -0.26 -5.36 18.99
N GLY A 197 -0.24 -5.98 20.15
CA GLY A 197 0.21 -5.40 21.41
C GLY A 197 -0.85 -4.58 22.14
N ILE A 198 -1.59 -3.74 21.42
CA ILE A 198 -2.68 -2.92 22.01
C ILE A 198 -4.06 -3.35 21.51
N ALA A 199 -4.13 -4.20 20.51
CA ALA A 199 -5.37 -4.73 19.97
C ALA A 199 -5.14 -6.01 19.16
N GLN A 200 -6.16 -6.86 19.12
CA GLN A 200 -6.23 -7.91 18.11
C GLN A 200 -6.58 -7.28 16.74
N VAL A 201 -5.84 -7.64 15.72
CA VAL A 201 -6.06 -7.15 14.36
C VAL A 201 -6.50 -8.27 13.44
N ALA A 202 -7.46 -7.98 12.55
CA ALA A 202 -7.92 -8.89 11.51
C ALA A 202 -7.29 -8.53 10.15
N SER A 203 -7.08 -9.55 9.33
CA SER A 203 -6.48 -9.37 8.01
C SER A 203 -7.43 -8.67 7.03
N THR A 204 -6.89 -7.65 6.35
CA THR A 204 -7.55 -7.01 5.22
C THR A 204 -7.58 -7.90 3.97
N ASN A 205 -6.75 -8.95 3.92
CA ASN A 205 -6.68 -9.91 2.82
C ASN A 205 -7.56 -11.15 3.07
N ARG A 206 -8.25 -11.23 4.22
CA ARG A 206 -8.99 -12.43 4.65
C ARG A 206 -9.89 -12.99 3.54
N ARG A 207 -10.61 -12.12 2.87
CA ARG A 207 -11.56 -12.51 1.82
C ARG A 207 -10.88 -13.28 0.67
N PHE A 208 -9.72 -12.81 0.22
CA PHE A 208 -8.91 -13.49 -0.80
C PHE A 208 -8.30 -14.78 -0.26
N LEU A 209 -7.68 -14.72 0.93
CA LEU A 209 -7.04 -15.87 1.56
C LEU A 209 -8.01 -17.03 1.87
N ASP A 210 -9.29 -16.73 2.08
CA ASP A 210 -10.32 -17.75 2.37
C ASP A 210 -10.95 -18.28 1.07
N ALA A 211 -11.00 -17.46 0.00
CA ALA A 211 -11.66 -17.82 -1.24
C ALA A 211 -10.77 -18.60 -2.23
N TYR A 212 -9.45 -18.45 -2.14
CA TYR A 212 -8.52 -19.09 -3.07
C TYR A 212 -7.63 -20.09 -2.33
N ALA A 213 -7.84 -21.37 -2.60
CA ALA A 213 -7.03 -22.45 -2.02
C ALA A 213 -5.56 -22.33 -2.47
N GLY A 214 -4.63 -22.27 -1.50
CA GLY A 214 -3.20 -22.07 -1.77
C GLY A 214 -2.75 -20.61 -1.70
N ALA A 215 -3.65 -19.62 -1.52
CA ALA A 215 -3.24 -18.24 -1.27
C ALA A 215 -2.53 -18.12 0.09
N ASP A 216 -1.33 -17.56 0.08
CA ASP A 216 -0.48 -17.35 1.25
C ASP A 216 -0.10 -15.87 1.51
N GLY A 217 -0.60 -14.96 0.69
CA GLY A 217 -0.33 -13.50 0.80
C GLY A 217 -0.73 -12.75 -0.46
N ILE A 218 -0.18 -11.54 -0.73
CA ILE A 218 0.72 -10.83 0.19
C ILE A 218 -0.02 -9.64 0.78
N LYS A 219 -0.54 -8.75 -0.06
CA LYS A 219 -1.12 -7.48 0.38
C LYS A 219 -2.22 -7.02 -0.55
N THR A 220 -3.27 -6.43 0.03
CA THR A 220 -4.29 -5.67 -0.71
C THR A 220 -4.15 -4.17 -0.45
N GLY A 221 -4.68 -3.37 -1.35
CA GLY A 221 -4.72 -1.92 -1.22
C GLY A 221 -5.89 -1.30 -1.95
N TYR A 222 -6.34 -0.15 -1.45
CA TYR A 222 -7.34 0.68 -2.11
C TYR A 222 -7.13 2.16 -1.76
N THR A 223 -7.15 2.99 -2.78
CA THR A 223 -7.44 4.42 -2.68
C THR A 223 -8.32 4.80 -3.86
N ARG A 224 -9.03 5.93 -3.79
CA ARG A 224 -9.85 6.37 -4.92
C ARG A 224 -9.05 6.48 -6.23
N ALA A 225 -7.80 6.97 -6.15
CA ALA A 225 -6.94 7.14 -7.32
C ALA A 225 -6.31 5.82 -7.81
N ALA A 226 -6.07 4.87 -6.91
CA ALA A 226 -5.44 3.59 -7.25
C ALA A 226 -6.42 2.53 -7.73
N GLY A 227 -7.71 2.62 -7.33
CA GLY A 227 -8.61 1.48 -7.44
C GLY A 227 -8.22 0.35 -6.46
N PHE A 228 -8.69 -0.85 -6.74
CA PHE A 228 -8.35 -2.04 -5.97
C PHE A 228 -7.02 -2.63 -6.46
N ASN A 229 -6.14 -2.94 -5.51
CA ASN A 229 -4.84 -3.58 -5.73
C ASN A 229 -4.75 -4.88 -4.92
N LEU A 230 -4.14 -5.89 -5.52
CA LEU A 230 -3.84 -7.18 -4.92
C LEU A 230 -2.45 -7.62 -5.40
#